data_c1456905b1a756b3efc29579622c43a0
#
_entry.id   c1456905b1a756b3efc29579622c43a0
#
_cell.length_a   1.000
_cell.length_b   1.000
_cell.length_c   1.000
_cell.angle_alpha   90.00
_cell.angle_beta   90.00
_cell.angle_gamma   90.00
#
_symmetry.space_group_name_H-M   'P 1'
#
loop_
_entity.id
_entity.type
_entity.pdbx_description
1 polymer ?
#
loop_
_entity_poly.entity_id
_entity_poly.type
_entity_poly.pdbx_seq_one_letter_code
_entity_poly.pdbx_strand_id
1 'polypeptide(L)'
;QDSDIQMPPDNALPKSVVADFRKWIEDGAVDPRTEGASSGVAVFDLEARRDEHWAWRAYTQSGESKRESVDYYVNRSLRRAGLRASNPATKTELIRRLSFDLTGLPPSKEDLECTSIDDYVDQLLRSSQFGEHWARHLLDVVRFCETKGHVPDADRFYAWKYRDYVVDAFNSDLPFNQFVTEHLAGDLLAPEQQRAGANGVTNISVTATGALFMHDMHFMVVDPVRQRWDQINSQIEMVGKAFLGLTLDCARCHDHKFDAVSQRD
;
A
#
# COMPACT_ATOMS: atom_id res chain seq x y z
N GLN A 1 -18.50 1.02 40.88
CA GLN A 1 -18.64 0.25 39.59
C GLN A 1 -19.60 1.03 38.74
N ASP A 2 -19.13 1.50 37.61
CA ASP A 2 -19.91 2.23 36.64
C ASP A 2 -20.80 1.22 35.93
N SER A 3 -22.12 1.38 36.02
CA SER A 3 -23.09 0.44 35.43
C SER A 3 -23.04 0.41 33.89
N ASP A 4 -22.49 1.45 33.31
CA ASP A 4 -22.45 1.63 31.84
C ASP A 4 -21.25 0.91 31.19
N ILE A 5 -20.30 0.36 31.97
CA ILE A 5 -19.12 -0.36 31.48
C ILE A 5 -19.08 -1.80 32.02
N GLN A 6 -20.23 -2.39 32.28
CA GLN A 6 -20.28 -3.77 32.78
C GLN A 6 -20.01 -4.76 31.62
N MET A 7 -19.06 -5.67 31.80
CA MET A 7 -18.79 -6.78 30.87
C MET A 7 -18.92 -8.12 31.63
N PRO A 8 -19.76 -9.06 31.18
CA PRO A 8 -20.70 -8.99 30.02
C PRO A 8 -21.83 -7.98 30.25
N PRO A 9 -22.37 -7.37 29.17
CA PRO A 9 -23.32 -6.25 29.27
C PRO A 9 -24.65 -6.60 29.96
N ASP A 10 -25.10 -7.84 29.82
CA ASP A 10 -26.47 -8.23 30.27
C ASP A 10 -26.51 -8.81 31.68
N ASN A 11 -25.49 -9.54 32.13
CA ASN A 11 -25.41 -10.09 33.47
C ASN A 11 -23.98 -10.49 33.87
N ALA A 12 -23.64 -10.36 35.13
CA ALA A 12 -22.36 -10.90 35.64
C ALA A 12 -22.29 -12.42 35.43
N LEU A 13 -21.10 -12.93 35.09
CA LEU A 13 -20.88 -14.37 34.93
C LEU A 13 -21.28 -15.12 36.21
N PRO A 14 -21.90 -16.30 36.09
CA PRO A 14 -22.16 -17.16 37.24
C PRO A 14 -20.89 -17.42 38.08
N LYS A 15 -21.05 -17.47 39.41
CA LYS A 15 -19.90 -17.71 40.31
C LYS A 15 -19.13 -19.00 39.99
N SER A 16 -19.80 -20.03 39.46
CA SER A 16 -19.17 -21.26 39.00
C SER A 16 -18.24 -21.02 37.84
N VAL A 17 -18.68 -20.27 36.84
CA VAL A 17 -17.85 -19.94 35.65
C VAL A 17 -16.62 -19.10 36.04
N VAL A 18 -16.78 -18.15 36.95
CA VAL A 18 -15.65 -17.38 37.50
C VAL A 18 -14.69 -18.28 38.25
N ALA A 19 -15.19 -19.27 39.03
CA ALA A 19 -14.35 -20.25 39.70
C ALA A 19 -13.59 -21.15 38.71
N ASP A 20 -14.22 -21.56 37.61
CA ASP A 20 -13.58 -22.35 36.58
C ASP A 20 -12.44 -21.58 35.88
N PHE A 21 -12.66 -20.30 35.56
CA PHE A 21 -11.58 -19.45 35.02
C PHE A 21 -10.43 -19.26 36.01
N ARG A 22 -10.75 -19.06 37.32
CA ARG A 22 -9.72 -18.94 38.37
C ARG A 22 -8.88 -20.20 38.41
N LYS A 23 -9.55 -21.37 38.48
CA LYS A 23 -8.87 -22.65 38.52
C LYS A 23 -8.00 -22.86 37.27
N TRP A 24 -8.51 -22.56 36.07
CA TRP A 24 -7.74 -22.68 34.86
C TRP A 24 -6.48 -21.79 34.86
N ILE A 25 -6.56 -20.58 35.39
CA ILE A 25 -5.40 -19.67 35.55
C ILE A 25 -4.41 -20.25 36.57
N GLU A 26 -4.90 -20.74 37.70
CA GLU A 26 -4.08 -21.36 38.77
C GLU A 26 -3.36 -22.62 38.25
N ASP A 27 -4.00 -23.39 37.37
CA ASP A 27 -3.45 -24.57 36.69
C ASP A 27 -2.47 -24.23 35.56
N GLY A 28 -2.14 -22.95 35.35
CA GLY A 28 -1.17 -22.47 34.37
C GLY A 28 -1.76 -22.07 33.02
N ALA A 29 -3.07 -21.85 32.96
CA ALA A 29 -3.80 -21.38 31.76
C ALA A 29 -3.55 -22.24 30.48
N VAL A 30 -3.40 -23.54 30.65
CA VAL A 30 -3.10 -24.49 29.58
C VAL A 30 -4.22 -24.47 28.55
N ASP A 31 -3.87 -24.26 27.28
CA ASP A 31 -4.82 -24.40 26.16
C ASP A 31 -4.96 -25.89 25.78
N PRO A 32 -6.13 -26.52 25.98
CA PRO A 32 -6.31 -27.93 25.65
C PRO A 32 -6.22 -28.23 24.15
N ARG A 33 -6.23 -27.20 23.29
CA ARG A 33 -6.03 -27.34 21.85
C ARG A 33 -4.57 -27.54 21.45
N THR A 34 -3.64 -27.42 22.41
CA THR A 34 -2.19 -27.55 22.17
C THR A 34 -1.68 -28.99 22.22
N GLU A 35 -2.49 -29.97 22.59
CA GLU A 35 -2.08 -31.40 22.55
C GLU A 35 -1.86 -31.96 21.12
N GLY A 36 -2.00 -31.13 20.09
CA GLY A 36 -1.62 -31.45 18.70
C GLY A 36 -0.71 -30.44 18.03
N ALA A 37 -0.53 -29.30 18.64
CA ALA A 37 0.42 -28.28 18.23
C ALA A 37 1.69 -28.46 19.08
N SER A 38 2.36 -29.60 18.91
CA SER A 38 3.71 -29.73 19.43
C SER A 38 4.55 -28.59 18.89
N SER A 39 4.73 -27.59 19.76
CA SER A 39 6.07 -27.12 20.01
C SER A 39 6.99 -26.91 18.82
N GLY A 40 6.62 -26.18 17.94
CA GLY A 40 7.53 -25.45 17.17
C GLY A 40 6.86 -24.12 16.97
N VAL A 41 6.89 -23.23 17.96
CA VAL A 41 6.96 -21.82 17.58
C VAL A 41 8.15 -21.83 16.63
N ALA A 42 7.86 -21.83 15.34
CA ALA A 42 8.91 -21.81 14.32
C ALA A 42 9.75 -20.57 14.71
N VAL A 43 10.95 -20.83 15.17
CA VAL A 43 11.88 -19.76 15.55
C VAL A 43 11.95 -18.88 14.32
N PHE A 44 11.64 -17.60 14.47
CA PHE A 44 11.74 -16.66 13.37
C PHE A 44 13.19 -16.66 12.90
N ASP A 45 13.43 -17.28 11.75
CA ASP A 45 14.72 -17.32 11.10
C ASP A 45 14.69 -16.35 9.92
N LEU A 46 15.26 -15.18 10.14
CA LEU A 46 15.32 -14.11 9.16
C LEU A 46 16.11 -14.53 7.92
N GLU A 47 17.25 -15.21 8.11
CA GLU A 47 18.13 -15.62 7.00
C GLU A 47 17.45 -16.68 6.15
N ALA A 48 16.87 -17.70 6.75
CA ALA A 48 16.14 -18.74 6.03
C ALA A 48 14.98 -18.13 5.22
N ARG A 49 14.22 -17.19 5.78
CA ARG A 49 13.13 -16.52 5.06
C ARG A 49 13.61 -15.66 3.90
N ARG A 50 14.75 -14.98 4.04
CA ARG A 50 15.35 -14.20 2.94
C ARG A 50 15.79 -15.12 1.80
N ASP A 51 16.37 -16.26 2.14
CA ASP A 51 16.86 -17.22 1.14
C ASP A 51 15.73 -17.96 0.43
N GLU A 52 14.63 -18.25 1.11
CA GLU A 52 13.49 -18.95 0.55
C GLU A 52 12.63 -18.06 -0.36
N HIS A 53 12.44 -16.79 -0.01
CA HIS A 53 11.52 -15.94 -0.73
C HIS A 53 12.21 -15.20 -1.89
N TRP A 54 11.65 -15.33 -3.08
CA TRP A 54 12.23 -14.80 -4.33
C TRP A 54 12.47 -13.28 -4.32
N ALA A 55 11.60 -12.51 -3.66
CA ALA A 55 11.68 -11.04 -3.64
C ALA A 55 12.87 -10.51 -2.82
N TRP A 56 13.42 -11.30 -1.90
CA TRP A 56 14.57 -10.91 -1.08
C TRP A 56 15.92 -11.32 -1.70
N ARG A 57 15.87 -12.08 -2.80
CA ARG A 57 17.09 -12.45 -3.53
C ARG A 57 17.58 -11.27 -4.35
N ALA A 58 18.88 -11.02 -4.31
CA ALA A 58 19.48 -10.00 -5.16
C ALA A 58 19.13 -10.27 -6.64
N TYR A 59 18.64 -9.25 -7.32
CA TYR A 59 18.42 -9.32 -8.76
C TYR A 59 19.77 -9.48 -9.46
N THR A 60 20.01 -10.67 -9.99
CA THR A 60 21.15 -10.91 -10.87
C THR A 60 20.70 -10.65 -12.30
N GLN A 61 21.22 -9.60 -12.92
CA GLN A 61 21.07 -9.41 -14.34
C GLN A 61 21.81 -10.56 -15.01
N SER A 62 21.07 -11.60 -15.45
CA SER A 62 21.63 -12.66 -16.27
C SER A 62 22.12 -12.01 -17.56
N GLY A 63 23.44 -12.07 -17.80
CA GLY A 63 24.04 -11.50 -19.00
C GLY A 63 23.35 -12.06 -20.26
N GLU A 64 23.06 -11.19 -21.22
CA GLU A 64 22.56 -11.49 -22.56
C GLU A 64 21.31 -12.38 -22.67
N SER A 65 20.48 -12.48 -21.66
CA SER A 65 19.17 -13.07 -21.80
C SER A 65 18.32 -12.17 -22.72
N LYS A 66 17.92 -12.68 -23.89
CA LYS A 66 16.85 -12.11 -24.68
C LYS A 66 15.77 -11.67 -23.71
N ARG A 67 15.41 -10.37 -23.72
CA ARG A 67 14.28 -9.86 -22.95
C ARG A 67 13.05 -10.59 -23.44
N GLU A 68 12.67 -11.62 -22.71
CA GLU A 68 11.48 -12.40 -23.02
C GLU A 68 10.26 -11.55 -22.67
N SER A 69 9.26 -11.58 -23.52
CA SER A 69 8.04 -10.80 -23.32
C SER A 69 7.24 -11.30 -22.11
N VAL A 70 6.35 -10.47 -21.58
CA VAL A 70 5.38 -10.87 -20.55
C VAL A 70 4.62 -12.12 -20.99
N ASP A 71 4.23 -12.17 -22.28
CA ASP A 71 3.53 -13.32 -22.87
C ASP A 71 4.33 -14.62 -22.81
N TYR A 72 5.64 -14.55 -22.92
CA TYR A 72 6.49 -15.73 -22.75
C TYR A 72 6.32 -16.34 -21.36
N TYR A 73 6.39 -15.51 -20.31
CA TYR A 73 6.27 -15.99 -18.93
C TYR A 73 4.86 -16.50 -18.63
N VAL A 74 3.82 -15.81 -19.07
CA VAL A 74 2.43 -16.22 -18.93
C VAL A 74 2.19 -17.55 -19.65
N ASN A 75 2.58 -17.67 -20.92
CA ASN A 75 2.40 -18.90 -21.70
C ASN A 75 3.22 -20.07 -21.14
N ARG A 76 4.40 -19.81 -20.55
CA ARG A 76 5.18 -20.84 -19.85
C ARG A 76 4.42 -21.37 -18.64
N SER A 77 3.81 -20.50 -17.86
CA SER A 77 3.02 -20.89 -16.68
C SER A 77 1.76 -21.64 -17.07
N LEU A 78 1.06 -21.19 -18.10
CA LEU A 78 -0.12 -21.90 -18.64
C LEU A 78 0.24 -23.31 -19.11
N ARG A 79 1.33 -23.46 -19.87
CA ARG A 79 1.79 -24.78 -20.33
C ARG A 79 2.13 -25.71 -19.17
N ARG A 80 2.76 -25.21 -18.10
CA ARG A 80 3.06 -26.00 -16.90
C ARG A 80 1.80 -26.48 -16.18
N ALA A 81 0.73 -25.68 -16.23
CA ALA A 81 -0.57 -26.01 -15.66
C ALA A 81 -1.45 -26.87 -16.60
N GLY A 82 -0.97 -27.21 -17.79
CA GLY A 82 -1.76 -27.93 -18.80
C GLY A 82 -2.87 -27.08 -19.44
N LEU A 83 -2.78 -25.77 -19.32
CA LEU A 83 -3.76 -24.82 -19.84
C LEU A 83 -3.29 -24.17 -21.15
N ARG A 84 -4.24 -23.65 -21.92
CA ARG A 84 -3.99 -22.84 -23.12
C ARG A 84 -4.53 -21.42 -22.91
N ALA A 85 -3.87 -20.46 -23.54
CA ALA A 85 -4.40 -19.08 -23.60
C ALA A 85 -5.74 -19.08 -24.34
N SER A 86 -6.65 -18.19 -23.92
CA SER A 86 -7.89 -17.90 -24.64
C SER A 86 -7.58 -17.28 -26.00
N ASN A 87 -8.57 -17.24 -26.88
CA ASN A 87 -8.47 -16.50 -28.12
C ASN A 87 -8.20 -15.01 -27.83
N PRO A 88 -7.46 -14.31 -28.71
CA PRO A 88 -7.28 -12.87 -28.58
C PRO A 88 -8.63 -12.15 -28.50
N ALA A 89 -8.68 -11.09 -27.70
CA ALA A 89 -9.85 -10.23 -27.63
C ALA A 89 -10.11 -9.54 -28.97
N THR A 90 -11.37 -9.28 -29.28
CA THR A 90 -11.73 -8.45 -30.43
C THR A 90 -11.25 -7.01 -30.26
N LYS A 91 -11.11 -6.26 -31.35
CA LYS A 91 -10.70 -4.86 -31.29
C LYS A 91 -11.61 -4.02 -30.38
N THR A 92 -12.92 -4.19 -30.47
CA THR A 92 -13.87 -3.47 -29.62
C THR A 92 -13.70 -3.80 -28.13
N GLU A 93 -13.44 -5.07 -27.81
CA GLU A 93 -13.16 -5.48 -26.43
C GLU A 93 -11.84 -4.88 -25.92
N LEU A 94 -10.80 -4.83 -26.78
CA LEU A 94 -9.52 -4.20 -26.43
C LEU A 94 -9.69 -2.70 -26.17
N ILE A 95 -10.36 -1.98 -27.07
CA ILE A 95 -10.63 -0.54 -26.91
C ILE A 95 -11.35 -0.29 -25.58
N ARG A 96 -12.41 -1.07 -25.31
CA ARG A 96 -13.14 -0.92 -24.06
C ARG A 96 -12.27 -1.18 -22.83
N ARG A 97 -11.47 -2.24 -22.81
CA ARG A 97 -10.57 -2.57 -21.69
C ARG A 97 -9.52 -1.48 -21.50
N LEU A 98 -8.84 -1.07 -22.57
CA LEU A 98 -7.81 -0.04 -22.54
C LEU A 98 -8.35 1.30 -22.00
N SER A 99 -9.55 1.70 -22.44
CA SER A 99 -10.21 2.91 -21.95
C SER A 99 -10.43 2.86 -20.44
N PHE A 100 -11.01 1.79 -19.92
CA PHE A 100 -11.24 1.64 -18.49
C PHE A 100 -9.93 1.47 -17.70
N ASP A 101 -8.97 0.73 -18.23
CA ASP A 101 -7.70 0.48 -17.53
C ASP A 101 -6.81 1.73 -17.46
N LEU A 102 -6.82 2.57 -18.49
CA LEU A 102 -5.96 3.76 -18.55
C LEU A 102 -6.62 5.03 -18.02
N THR A 103 -7.93 5.20 -18.23
CA THR A 103 -8.61 6.44 -17.85
C THR A 103 -9.78 6.26 -16.88
N GLY A 104 -10.20 5.01 -16.63
CA GLY A 104 -11.38 4.71 -15.80
C GLY A 104 -12.72 5.07 -16.46
N LEU A 105 -12.71 5.48 -17.72
CA LEU A 105 -13.89 5.96 -18.45
C LEU A 105 -14.25 5.02 -19.61
N PRO A 106 -15.53 4.97 -20.04
CA PRO A 106 -15.92 4.26 -21.24
C PRO A 106 -15.35 4.94 -22.49
N PRO A 107 -15.05 4.17 -23.56
CA PRO A 107 -14.64 4.76 -24.83
C PRO A 107 -15.75 5.58 -25.46
N SER A 108 -15.40 6.62 -26.20
CA SER A 108 -16.30 7.37 -27.05
C SER A 108 -16.69 6.57 -28.32
N LYS A 109 -17.62 7.09 -29.13
CA LYS A 109 -17.96 6.47 -30.40
C LYS A 109 -16.79 6.55 -31.39
N GLU A 110 -16.08 7.66 -31.38
CA GLU A 110 -14.89 7.94 -32.20
C GLU A 110 -13.76 6.98 -31.84
N ASP A 111 -13.58 6.67 -30.57
CA ASP A 111 -12.58 5.70 -30.09
C ASP A 111 -12.84 4.29 -30.66
N LEU A 112 -14.11 3.89 -30.78
CA LEU A 112 -14.48 2.58 -31.34
C LEU A 112 -14.13 2.46 -32.86
N GLU A 113 -13.98 3.59 -33.52
CA GLU A 113 -13.59 3.68 -34.94
C GLU A 113 -12.07 3.80 -35.12
N CYS A 114 -11.26 3.86 -34.04
CA CYS A 114 -9.81 3.99 -34.16
C CYS A 114 -9.23 2.93 -35.08
N THR A 115 -8.18 3.28 -35.84
CA THR A 115 -7.56 2.36 -36.81
C THR A 115 -6.43 1.56 -36.18
N SER A 116 -5.69 2.16 -35.27
CA SER A 116 -4.52 1.59 -34.59
C SER A 116 -4.75 1.52 -33.08
N ILE A 117 -4.52 0.35 -32.48
CA ILE A 117 -4.58 0.18 -31.02
C ILE A 117 -3.42 0.92 -30.34
N ASP A 118 -2.23 0.91 -30.95
CA ASP A 118 -1.06 1.58 -30.38
C ASP A 118 -1.25 3.10 -30.31
N ASP A 119 -1.77 3.70 -31.39
CA ASP A 119 -2.10 5.15 -31.41
C ASP A 119 -3.18 5.49 -30.36
N TYR A 120 -4.14 4.59 -30.18
CA TYR A 120 -5.18 4.75 -29.17
C TYR A 120 -4.62 4.70 -27.74
N VAL A 121 -3.73 3.76 -27.46
CA VAL A 121 -3.01 3.70 -26.16
C VAL A 121 -2.25 4.99 -25.92
N ASP A 122 -1.51 5.45 -26.90
CA ASP A 122 -0.76 6.72 -26.84
C ASP A 122 -1.66 7.93 -26.59
N GLN A 123 -2.84 7.95 -27.19
CA GLN A 123 -3.85 8.98 -26.95
C GLN A 123 -4.34 8.96 -25.49
N LEU A 124 -4.68 7.79 -24.96
CA LEU A 124 -5.15 7.63 -23.58
C LEU A 124 -4.07 8.01 -22.56
N LEU A 125 -2.81 7.62 -22.80
CA LEU A 125 -1.68 7.97 -21.93
C LEU A 125 -1.38 9.47 -21.88
N ARG A 126 -1.71 10.22 -22.96
CA ARG A 126 -1.57 11.70 -22.99
C ARG A 126 -2.78 12.42 -22.43
N SER A 127 -3.85 11.71 -22.12
CA SER A 127 -5.07 12.29 -21.54
C SER A 127 -4.86 12.67 -20.08
N SER A 128 -5.42 13.82 -19.67
CA SER A 128 -5.42 14.22 -18.24
C SER A 128 -6.11 13.20 -17.33
N GLN A 129 -7.07 12.46 -17.87
CA GLN A 129 -7.79 11.41 -17.15
C GLN A 129 -6.88 10.23 -16.74
N PHE A 130 -5.76 10.01 -17.47
CA PHE A 130 -4.78 9.00 -17.07
C PHE A 130 -4.25 9.27 -15.66
N GLY A 131 -3.76 10.47 -15.40
CA GLY A 131 -3.28 10.85 -14.07
C GLY A 131 -4.37 10.84 -13.02
N GLU A 132 -5.58 11.33 -13.35
CA GLU A 132 -6.72 11.31 -12.42
C GLU A 132 -7.09 9.87 -12.03
N HIS A 133 -7.08 8.95 -12.96
CA HIS A 133 -7.40 7.54 -12.72
C HIS A 133 -6.30 6.85 -11.90
N TRP A 134 -5.05 6.95 -12.30
CA TRP A 134 -3.95 6.24 -11.67
C TRP A 134 -3.53 6.84 -10.32
N ALA A 135 -3.68 8.16 -10.15
CA ALA A 135 -3.46 8.80 -8.86
C ALA A 135 -4.34 8.22 -7.76
N ARG A 136 -5.57 7.81 -8.05
CA ARG A 136 -6.50 7.22 -7.07
C ARG A 136 -5.92 5.99 -6.40
N HIS A 137 -5.22 5.13 -7.15
CA HIS A 137 -4.61 3.92 -6.60
C HIS A 137 -3.52 4.25 -5.58
N LEU A 138 -2.70 5.26 -5.85
CA LEU A 138 -1.70 5.71 -4.87
C LEU A 138 -2.36 6.42 -3.68
N LEU A 139 -3.35 7.28 -3.94
CA LEU A 139 -4.08 8.01 -2.89
C LEU A 139 -4.74 7.04 -1.89
N ASP A 140 -5.27 5.91 -2.37
CA ASP A 140 -5.80 4.85 -1.51
C ASP A 140 -4.70 4.22 -0.64
N VAL A 141 -3.54 3.91 -1.22
CA VAL A 141 -2.42 3.29 -0.48
C VAL A 141 -1.87 4.22 0.59
N VAL A 142 -1.73 5.52 0.29
CA VAL A 142 -1.25 6.52 1.25
C VAL A 142 -2.35 6.99 2.22
N ARG A 143 -3.57 6.47 2.07
CA ARG A 143 -4.73 6.82 2.91
C ARG A 143 -5.07 8.31 2.84
N PHE A 144 -5.05 8.86 1.62
CA PHE A 144 -5.40 10.26 1.40
C PHE A 144 -6.73 10.62 2.03
N CYS A 145 -6.75 11.70 2.77
CA CYS A 145 -7.96 12.25 3.40
C CYS A 145 -7.88 13.78 3.49
N GLU A 146 -9.04 14.41 3.40
CA GLU A 146 -9.18 15.87 3.49
C GLU A 146 -9.51 16.34 4.91
N THR A 147 -9.67 15.39 5.85
CA THR A 147 -9.88 15.64 7.28
C THR A 147 -8.87 14.88 8.13
N LYS A 148 -8.81 15.15 9.43
CA LYS A 148 -7.86 14.53 10.37
C LYS A 148 -8.33 13.18 10.90
N GLY A 149 -9.60 12.82 10.68
CA GLY A 149 -10.16 11.52 10.99
C GLY A 149 -10.49 11.26 12.45
N HIS A 150 -10.25 12.20 13.36
CA HIS A 150 -10.50 12.03 14.79
C HIS A 150 -11.49 13.06 15.34
N VAL A 151 -12.01 12.85 16.54
CA VAL A 151 -12.95 13.78 17.17
C VAL A 151 -12.18 14.90 17.90
N PRO A 152 -12.47 16.19 17.58
CA PRO A 152 -13.26 16.67 16.44
C PRO A 152 -12.53 16.44 15.10
N ASP A 153 -13.27 16.03 14.09
CA ASP A 153 -12.73 15.79 12.74
C ASP A 153 -12.51 17.15 12.03
N ALA A 154 -11.30 17.66 12.09
CA ALA A 154 -10.94 18.96 11.55
C ALA A 154 -10.38 18.84 10.14
N ASP A 155 -10.66 19.85 9.29
CA ASP A 155 -10.21 19.90 7.90
C ASP A 155 -8.69 19.94 7.76
N ARG A 156 -8.18 19.31 6.69
CA ARG A 156 -6.82 19.45 6.16
C ARG A 156 -6.85 20.40 4.97
N PHE A 157 -6.88 21.69 5.20
CA PHE A 157 -7.11 22.73 4.20
C PHE A 157 -6.24 22.64 2.94
N TYR A 158 -5.09 22.01 2.99
CA TYR A 158 -4.15 21.91 1.87
C TYR A 158 -3.92 20.48 1.37
N ALA A 159 -4.72 19.52 1.79
CA ALA A 159 -4.59 18.13 1.34
C ALA A 159 -4.70 17.99 -0.18
N TRP A 160 -5.56 18.79 -0.81
CA TRP A 160 -5.75 18.85 -2.26
C TRP A 160 -4.44 19.11 -3.04
N LYS A 161 -3.46 19.81 -2.46
CA LYS A 161 -2.16 20.05 -3.11
C LYS A 161 -1.41 18.74 -3.33
N TYR A 162 -1.46 17.83 -2.36
CA TYR A 162 -0.84 16.52 -2.52
C TYR A 162 -1.56 15.69 -3.58
N ARG A 163 -2.89 15.68 -3.59
CA ARG A 163 -3.67 15.02 -4.65
C ARG A 163 -3.28 15.53 -6.02
N ASP A 164 -3.27 16.84 -6.20
CA ASP A 164 -2.94 17.47 -7.48
C ASP A 164 -1.49 17.19 -7.89
N TYR A 165 -0.55 17.17 -6.94
CA TYR A 165 0.83 16.74 -7.18
C TYR A 165 0.89 15.30 -7.74
N VAL A 166 0.13 14.38 -7.17
CA VAL A 166 0.13 12.97 -7.62
C VAL A 166 -0.44 12.87 -9.03
N VAL A 167 -1.54 13.55 -9.32
CA VAL A 167 -2.14 13.59 -10.67
C VAL A 167 -1.14 14.15 -11.68
N ASP A 168 -0.47 15.25 -11.37
CA ASP A 168 0.55 15.86 -12.22
C ASP A 168 1.75 14.95 -12.43
N ALA A 169 2.18 14.22 -11.41
CA ALA A 169 3.29 13.29 -11.49
C ALA A 169 3.02 12.17 -12.50
N PHE A 170 1.81 11.60 -12.49
CA PHE A 170 1.41 10.59 -13.48
C PHE A 170 1.27 11.20 -14.89
N ASN A 171 0.63 12.35 -15.03
CA ASN A 171 0.43 12.99 -16.32
C ASN A 171 1.73 13.52 -16.97
N SER A 172 2.74 13.84 -16.15
CA SER A 172 4.06 14.27 -16.63
C SER A 172 5.06 13.14 -16.80
N ASP A 173 4.62 11.89 -16.60
CA ASP A 173 5.49 10.70 -16.64
C ASP A 173 6.75 10.88 -15.77
N LEU A 174 6.54 11.37 -14.52
CA LEU A 174 7.64 11.61 -13.60
C LEU A 174 8.42 10.31 -13.34
N PRO A 175 9.76 10.28 -13.56
CA PRO A 175 10.55 9.08 -13.33
C PRO A 175 10.35 8.53 -11.91
N PHE A 176 10.14 7.22 -11.80
CA PHE A 176 9.78 6.58 -10.53
C PHE A 176 10.80 6.82 -9.41
N ASN A 177 12.08 6.82 -9.72
CA ASN A 177 13.14 7.13 -8.75
C ASN A 177 13.00 8.57 -8.21
N GLN A 178 12.68 9.54 -9.07
CA GLN A 178 12.42 10.91 -8.64
C GLN A 178 11.15 11.00 -7.82
N PHE A 179 10.08 10.34 -8.27
CA PHE A 179 8.80 10.26 -7.56
C PHE A 179 8.98 9.76 -6.12
N VAL A 180 9.72 8.64 -5.91
CA VAL A 180 10.03 8.13 -4.59
C VAL A 180 10.88 9.11 -3.78
N THR A 181 11.90 9.70 -4.40
CA THR A 181 12.78 10.68 -3.73
C THR A 181 12.00 11.90 -3.24
N GLU A 182 11.09 12.43 -4.06
CA GLU A 182 10.25 13.56 -3.68
C GLU A 182 9.30 13.21 -2.52
N HIS A 183 8.77 12.00 -2.48
CA HIS A 183 7.90 11.54 -1.36
C HIS A 183 8.65 11.38 -0.04
N LEU A 184 9.92 10.95 -0.09
CA LEU A 184 10.70 10.69 1.12
C LEU A 184 11.47 11.92 1.60
N ALA A 185 11.93 12.78 0.68
CA ALA A 185 12.88 13.85 0.97
C ALA A 185 12.71 15.08 0.05
N GLY A 186 11.49 15.34 -0.42
CA GLY A 186 11.22 16.46 -1.32
C GLY A 186 11.53 17.85 -0.74
N ASP A 187 11.49 17.96 0.59
CA ASP A 187 11.88 19.15 1.35
C ASP A 187 13.41 19.30 1.51
N LEU A 188 14.16 18.22 1.36
CA LEU A 188 15.62 18.17 1.52
C LEU A 188 16.39 18.27 0.19
N LEU A 189 15.67 18.28 -0.94
CA LEU A 189 16.30 18.37 -2.25
C LEU A 189 17.02 19.70 -2.45
N ALA A 190 18.20 19.64 -3.06
CA ALA A 190 18.93 20.84 -3.48
C ALA A 190 18.10 21.65 -4.50
N PRO A 191 18.23 22.97 -4.55
CA PRO A 191 17.38 23.84 -5.40
C PRO A 191 17.33 23.39 -6.88
N GLU A 192 18.44 22.90 -7.42
CA GLU A 192 18.54 22.40 -8.79
C GLU A 192 17.83 21.06 -9.05
N GLN A 193 17.49 20.34 -8.00
CA GLN A 193 16.77 19.05 -8.04
C GLN A 193 15.27 19.22 -7.77
N GLN A 194 14.85 20.41 -7.32
CA GLN A 194 13.46 20.70 -7.00
C GLN A 194 12.65 20.96 -8.26
N ARG A 195 11.44 20.41 -8.30
CA ARG A 195 10.49 20.75 -9.37
C ARG A 195 9.83 22.09 -9.06
N ALA A 196 9.86 22.97 -10.04
CA ALA A 196 9.16 24.25 -9.94
C ALA A 196 7.68 24.11 -10.26
N GLY A 197 6.82 24.77 -9.50
CA GLY A 197 5.42 24.92 -9.84
C GLY A 197 5.20 25.80 -11.08
N ALA A 198 3.96 25.89 -11.56
CA ALA A 198 3.59 26.66 -12.75
C ALA A 198 3.99 28.15 -12.69
N ASN A 199 4.17 28.69 -11.49
CA ASN A 199 4.65 30.06 -11.27
C ASN A 199 6.19 30.20 -11.28
N GLY A 200 6.93 29.10 -11.47
CA GLY A 200 8.39 29.05 -11.48
C GLY A 200 9.08 29.32 -10.13
N VAL A 201 8.32 29.55 -9.07
CA VAL A 201 8.85 29.95 -7.74
C VAL A 201 8.59 28.89 -6.68
N THR A 202 7.45 28.21 -6.76
CA THR A 202 7.05 27.25 -5.72
C THR A 202 7.77 25.92 -5.92
N ASN A 203 8.45 25.44 -4.88
CA ASN A 203 8.96 24.05 -4.86
C ASN A 203 7.79 23.08 -4.69
N ILE A 204 7.41 22.37 -5.74
CA ILE A 204 6.34 21.39 -5.68
C ILE A 204 6.83 20.02 -5.20
N SER A 205 8.12 19.74 -5.24
CA SER A 205 8.69 18.48 -4.73
C SER A 205 8.40 18.30 -3.23
N VAL A 206 8.36 19.39 -2.47
CA VAL A 206 8.01 19.34 -1.04
C VAL A 206 6.57 18.87 -0.82
N THR A 207 5.69 19.09 -1.79
CA THR A 207 4.27 18.66 -1.67
C THR A 207 4.13 17.15 -1.60
N ALA A 208 5.04 16.41 -2.23
CA ALA A 208 5.08 14.94 -2.19
C ALA A 208 5.23 14.40 -0.76
N THR A 209 6.00 15.09 0.10
CA THR A 209 6.17 14.68 1.51
C THR A 209 4.86 14.71 2.31
N GLY A 210 3.83 15.35 1.77
CA GLY A 210 2.48 15.34 2.35
C GLY A 210 1.94 13.93 2.60
N ALA A 211 2.35 12.93 1.80
CA ALA A 211 2.01 11.53 2.01
C ALA A 211 2.36 11.02 3.42
N LEU A 212 3.48 11.48 3.98
CA LEU A 212 3.97 11.11 5.32
C LEU A 212 3.04 11.58 6.44
N PHE A 213 2.11 12.47 6.14
CA PHE A 213 1.20 13.09 7.10
C PHE A 213 -0.28 12.73 6.87
N MET A 214 -0.58 11.82 5.94
CA MET A 214 -1.95 11.35 5.65
C MET A 214 -2.41 10.25 6.64
N HIS A 215 -1.95 10.31 7.88
CA HIS A 215 -2.38 9.43 8.95
C HIS A 215 -3.39 10.11 9.86
N ASP A 216 -4.07 9.33 10.68
CA ASP A 216 -4.96 9.80 11.72
C ASP A 216 -4.22 10.70 12.73
N MET A 217 -4.74 11.88 13.01
CA MET A 217 -4.10 12.85 13.89
C MET A 217 -4.99 13.20 15.07
N HIS A 218 -4.60 12.79 16.26
CA HIS A 218 -5.27 13.21 17.48
C HIS A 218 -5.21 14.72 17.66
N PHE A 219 -6.37 15.34 17.84
CA PHE A 219 -6.47 16.78 18.09
C PHE A 219 -6.02 17.14 19.51
N MET A 220 -6.32 16.27 20.48
CA MET A 220 -5.89 16.42 21.86
C MET A 220 -4.84 15.38 22.20
N VAL A 221 -3.62 15.83 22.42
CA VAL A 221 -2.48 14.97 22.71
C VAL A 221 -2.47 14.68 24.22
N VAL A 222 -2.87 13.46 24.59
CA VAL A 222 -2.83 12.99 25.97
C VAL A 222 -1.43 12.48 26.32
N ASP A 223 -0.77 11.81 25.38
CA ASP A 223 0.59 11.29 25.50
C ASP A 223 1.40 11.65 24.26
N PRO A 224 2.24 12.70 24.32
CA PRO A 224 3.05 13.14 23.18
C PRO A 224 4.07 12.11 22.70
N VAL A 225 4.60 11.30 23.61
CA VAL A 225 5.61 10.28 23.27
C VAL A 225 4.95 9.17 22.47
N ARG A 226 3.82 8.67 22.93
CA ARG A 226 3.04 7.67 22.22
C ARG A 226 2.60 8.17 20.84
N GLN A 227 2.08 9.39 20.78
CA GLN A 227 1.65 9.98 19.50
C GLN A 227 2.81 10.07 18.50
N ARG A 228 4.01 10.43 18.97
CA ARG A 228 5.19 10.48 18.10
C ARG A 228 5.52 9.11 17.51
N TRP A 229 5.47 8.05 18.32
CA TRP A 229 5.69 6.69 17.84
C TRP A 229 4.60 6.22 16.89
N ASP A 230 3.34 6.56 17.14
CA ASP A 230 2.24 6.22 16.25
C ASP A 230 2.39 6.91 14.88
N GLN A 231 2.87 8.15 14.84
CA GLN A 231 3.20 8.86 13.60
C GLN A 231 4.33 8.17 12.83
N ILE A 232 5.43 7.84 13.50
CA ILE A 232 6.58 7.16 12.87
C ILE A 232 6.13 5.81 12.28
N ASN A 233 5.40 5.01 13.05
CA ASN A 233 4.88 3.73 12.58
C ASN A 233 3.99 3.90 11.33
N SER A 234 3.12 4.91 11.34
CA SER A 234 2.25 5.21 10.21
C SER A 234 3.02 5.64 8.96
N GLN A 235 4.11 6.38 9.12
CA GLN A 235 5.00 6.75 8.03
C GLN A 235 5.75 5.54 7.46
N ILE A 236 6.28 4.66 8.32
CA ILE A 236 6.94 3.42 7.92
C ILE A 236 5.96 2.51 7.17
N GLU A 237 4.74 2.36 7.68
CA GLU A 237 3.69 1.58 7.03
C GLU A 237 3.37 2.12 5.64
N MET A 238 3.19 3.44 5.51
CA MET A 238 2.89 4.08 4.22
C MET A 238 4.02 3.85 3.22
N VAL A 239 5.28 4.10 3.61
CA VAL A 239 6.45 3.88 2.76
C VAL A 239 6.58 2.41 2.36
N GLY A 240 6.41 1.49 3.31
CA GLY A 240 6.43 0.05 3.06
C GLY A 240 5.40 -0.37 2.02
N LYS A 241 4.15 0.04 2.20
CA LYS A 241 3.05 -0.31 1.28
C LYS A 241 3.19 0.36 -0.08
N ALA A 242 3.49 1.66 -0.11
CA ALA A 242 3.48 2.43 -1.36
C ALA A 242 4.69 2.12 -2.27
N PHE A 243 5.86 1.87 -1.71
CA PHE A 243 7.10 1.79 -2.49
C PHE A 243 7.81 0.44 -2.42
N LEU A 244 7.57 -0.34 -1.37
CA LEU A 244 8.20 -1.65 -1.19
C LEU A 244 7.23 -2.82 -1.37
N GLY A 245 5.91 -2.58 -1.35
CA GLY A 245 4.90 -3.62 -1.38
C GLY A 245 4.88 -4.49 -0.13
N LEU A 246 5.34 -3.96 1.01
CA LEU A 246 5.45 -4.66 2.29
C LEU A 246 4.45 -4.13 3.32
N THR A 247 3.91 -5.00 4.16
CA THR A 247 3.01 -4.64 5.25
C THR A 247 3.79 -4.57 6.58
N LEU A 248 4.66 -3.58 6.70
CA LEU A 248 5.63 -3.46 7.80
C LEU A 248 5.00 -3.25 9.18
N ASP A 249 3.77 -2.75 9.25
CA ASP A 249 3.05 -2.49 10.50
C ASP A 249 2.82 -3.75 11.36
N CYS A 250 2.79 -4.94 10.76
CA CYS A 250 2.73 -6.20 11.50
C CYS A 250 3.97 -6.39 12.41
N ALA A 251 5.14 -5.94 11.93
CA ALA A 251 6.41 -6.06 12.68
C ALA A 251 6.50 -5.14 13.91
N ARG A 252 5.58 -4.19 14.06
CA ARG A 252 5.49 -3.35 15.27
C ARG A 252 5.32 -4.16 16.56
N CYS A 253 4.59 -5.28 16.52
CA CYS A 253 4.22 -6.05 17.72
C CYS A 253 4.88 -7.43 17.78
N HIS A 254 5.22 -8.02 16.64
CA HIS A 254 5.85 -9.35 16.54
C HIS A 254 6.56 -9.47 15.19
N ASP A 255 7.42 -10.46 15.05
CA ASP A 255 8.08 -10.74 13.77
C ASP A 255 7.04 -10.97 12.67
N HIS A 256 7.29 -10.44 11.48
CA HIS A 256 6.34 -10.52 10.37
C HIS A 256 6.04 -11.98 10.02
N LYS A 257 4.76 -12.31 9.78
CA LYS A 257 4.35 -13.70 9.56
C LYS A 257 4.94 -14.32 8.28
N PHE A 258 5.05 -13.53 7.22
CA PHE A 258 5.43 -14.02 5.89
C PHE A 258 6.76 -13.44 5.40
N ASP A 259 6.99 -12.15 5.60
CA ASP A 259 8.16 -11.46 5.11
C ASP A 259 9.36 -11.59 6.05
N ALA A 260 10.54 -11.40 5.50
CA ALA A 260 11.79 -11.43 6.25
C ALA A 260 12.04 -10.11 6.98
N VAL A 261 11.11 -9.74 7.87
CA VAL A 261 11.15 -8.52 8.69
C VAL A 261 10.87 -8.91 10.14
N SER A 262 11.80 -8.61 11.02
CA SER A 262 11.62 -8.86 12.46
C SER A 262 11.05 -7.62 13.17
N GLN A 263 10.58 -7.83 14.41
CA GLN A 263 10.15 -6.73 15.29
C GLN A 263 11.30 -5.74 15.61
N ARG A 264 12.56 -6.14 15.36
CA ARG A 264 13.75 -5.36 15.69
C ARG A 264 14.24 -4.50 14.54
N ASP A 265 13.75 -4.75 13.32
CA ASP A 265 14.08 -3.99 12.13
C ASP A 265 13.29 -2.67 12.07
#